data_f08add7e9277aa9f0814c76448b25a93
#
_entry.id   f08add7e9277aa9f0814c76448b25a93
#
_cell.length_a   1.000
_cell.length_b   1.000
_cell.length_c   1.000
_cell.angle_alpha   90.00
_cell.angle_beta   90.00
_cell.angle_gamma   90.00
#
_symmetry.space_group_name_H-M   'P 1'
#
loop_
_entity.id
_entity.type
_entity.pdbx_description
1 polymer ?
#
loop_
_entity_poly.entity_id
_entity_poly.type
_entity_poly.pdbx_seq_one_letter_code
_entity_poly.pdbx_strand_id
1 'polypeptide(L)'
;MNKIIIQFIQKQTCATVCCVDEQGRPYCFSCFYAFHPEEKLLYFKSSADSHHSALMKKNPFIAGTILPDKLNTVLVKGVQFEGTILNAHHPLTKQASGYYHKKHLLALAIPGETWTVQINRIKMTDSTKGFWKKITWNRDE
;
A
#
# COMPACT_ATOMS: atom_id res chain seq x y z
N MET A 1 10.58 7.47 9.19
CA MET A 1 9.94 7.91 7.92
C MET A 1 9.62 9.39 8.01
N ASN A 2 9.88 10.14 6.95
CA ASN A 2 9.61 11.58 6.91
C ASN A 2 8.12 11.87 7.10
N LYS A 3 7.81 12.89 7.91
CA LYS A 3 6.43 13.31 8.23
C LYS A 3 5.59 13.62 6.98
N ILE A 4 6.21 14.19 5.96
CA ILE A 4 5.54 14.53 4.69
C ILE A 4 5.03 13.27 3.99
N ILE A 5 5.83 12.19 3.97
CA ILE A 5 5.43 10.90 3.41
C ILE A 5 4.24 10.32 4.19
N ILE A 6 4.34 10.30 5.52
CA ILE A 6 3.28 9.76 6.39
C ILE A 6 1.96 10.50 6.15
N GLN A 7 1.97 11.81 6.18
CA GLN A 7 0.79 12.63 5.97
C GLN A 7 0.16 12.41 4.59
N PHE A 8 1.01 12.30 3.56
CA PHE A 8 0.51 12.02 2.21
C PHE A 8 -0.18 10.67 2.14
N ILE A 9 0.48 9.60 2.61
CA ILE A 9 -0.08 8.24 2.53
C ILE A 9 -1.38 8.13 3.35
N GLN A 10 -1.43 8.71 4.55
CA GLN A 10 -2.64 8.64 5.38
C GLN A 10 -3.84 9.37 4.76
N LYS A 11 -3.60 10.39 3.96
CA LYS A 11 -4.64 11.23 3.37
C LYS A 11 -5.30 10.60 2.14
N GLN A 12 -4.58 9.78 1.36
CA GLN A 12 -5.11 9.23 0.13
C GLN A 12 -5.94 7.97 0.39
N THR A 13 -6.70 7.54 -0.60
CA THR A 13 -7.73 6.49 -0.47
C THR A 13 -7.36 5.20 -1.18
N CYS A 14 -6.73 5.28 -2.35
CA CYS A 14 -6.53 4.16 -3.25
C CYS A 14 -5.06 3.97 -3.59
N ALA A 15 -4.64 2.72 -3.68
CA ALA A 15 -3.32 2.33 -4.15
C ALA A 15 -3.44 1.40 -5.36
N THR A 16 -2.43 1.41 -6.22
CA THR A 16 -2.21 0.35 -7.19
C THR A 16 -1.11 -0.55 -6.68
N VAL A 17 -1.38 -1.84 -6.63
CA VAL A 17 -0.44 -2.85 -6.15
C VAL A 17 -0.06 -3.78 -7.31
N CYS A 18 1.22 -4.07 -7.43
CA CYS A 18 1.77 -4.99 -8.42
C CYS A 18 2.35 -6.22 -7.72
N CYS A 19 1.94 -7.39 -8.16
CA CYS A 19 2.49 -8.68 -7.76
C CYS A 19 3.04 -9.41 -8.99
N VAL A 20 3.67 -10.58 -8.79
CA VAL A 20 4.39 -11.29 -9.84
C VAL A 20 3.93 -12.74 -9.88
N ASP A 21 3.72 -13.27 -11.07
CA ASP A 21 3.41 -14.69 -11.25
C ASP A 21 4.67 -15.58 -11.23
N GLU A 22 4.49 -16.90 -11.38
CA GLU A 22 5.58 -17.87 -11.32
C GLU A 22 6.60 -17.70 -12.45
N GLN A 23 6.21 -17.07 -13.56
CA GLN A 23 7.10 -16.77 -14.68
C GLN A 23 7.74 -15.38 -14.59
N GLY A 24 7.56 -14.68 -13.46
CA GLY A 24 8.08 -13.32 -13.28
C GLY A 24 7.29 -12.24 -14.00
N ARG A 25 6.08 -12.54 -14.47
CA ARG A 25 5.23 -11.55 -15.16
C ARG A 25 4.47 -10.71 -14.13
N PRO A 26 4.50 -9.38 -14.24
CA PRO A 26 3.79 -8.51 -13.32
C PRO A 26 2.28 -8.52 -13.57
N TYR A 27 1.53 -8.38 -12.48
CA TYR A 27 0.07 -8.25 -12.48
C TYR A 27 -0.33 -7.15 -11.49
N CYS A 28 -1.11 -6.17 -11.94
CA CYS A 28 -1.50 -5.03 -11.12
C CYS A 28 -3.01 -5.03 -10.83
N PHE A 29 -3.35 -4.54 -9.64
CA PHE A 29 -4.74 -4.30 -9.24
C PHE A 29 -4.81 -3.03 -8.40
N SER A 30 -5.99 -2.43 -8.32
CA SER A 30 -6.24 -1.27 -7.47
C SER A 30 -7.05 -1.68 -6.23
N CYS A 31 -6.78 -1.03 -5.11
CA CYS A 31 -7.47 -1.31 -3.86
C CYS A 31 -7.56 -0.05 -2.99
N PHE A 32 -8.60 0.02 -2.17
CA PHE A 32 -8.62 0.95 -1.05
C PHE A 32 -7.67 0.46 0.03
N TYR A 33 -7.07 1.36 0.78
CA TYR A 33 -6.10 0.98 1.82
C TYR A 33 -6.26 1.83 3.09
N ALA A 34 -5.65 1.33 4.16
CA ALA A 34 -5.37 2.09 5.38
C ALA A 34 -3.88 1.95 5.71
N PHE A 35 -3.29 2.96 6.32
CA PHE A 35 -1.86 3.00 6.64
C PHE A 35 -1.63 3.20 8.14
N HIS A 36 -0.83 2.34 8.74
CA HIS A 36 -0.41 2.41 10.13
C HIS A 36 0.96 3.11 10.20
N PRO A 37 1.02 4.37 10.67
CA PRO A 37 2.24 5.17 10.54
C PRO A 37 3.38 4.71 11.45
N GLU A 38 3.10 4.19 12.65
CA GLU A 38 4.13 3.73 13.58
C GLU A 38 4.80 2.45 13.07
N GLU A 39 4.00 1.47 12.66
CA GLU A 39 4.49 0.18 12.19
C GLU A 39 4.90 0.18 10.71
N LYS A 40 4.53 1.22 9.97
CA LYS A 40 4.73 1.33 8.51
C LYS A 40 4.13 0.12 7.79
N LEU A 41 2.87 -0.15 8.14
CA LEU A 41 2.06 -1.21 7.53
C LEU A 41 0.95 -0.59 6.68
N LEU A 42 0.68 -1.22 5.56
CA LEU A 42 -0.44 -0.87 4.71
C LEU A 42 -1.41 -2.05 4.69
N TYR A 43 -2.69 -1.78 4.89
CA TYR A 43 -3.73 -2.79 4.89
C TYR A 43 -4.66 -2.57 3.72
N PHE A 44 -5.05 -3.65 3.05
CA PHE A 44 -6.10 -3.61 2.04
C PHE A 44 -6.98 -4.84 2.14
N LYS A 45 -8.19 -4.78 1.58
CA LYS A 45 -9.15 -5.87 1.59
C LYS A 45 -9.33 -6.43 0.19
N SER A 46 -9.36 -7.74 0.06
CA SER A 46 -9.55 -8.42 -1.22
C SER A 46 -10.20 -9.77 -1.03
N SER A 47 -10.89 -10.24 -2.06
CA SER A 47 -11.43 -11.59 -2.10
C SER A 47 -10.29 -12.62 -2.07
N ALA A 48 -10.43 -13.66 -1.26
CA ALA A 48 -9.50 -14.78 -1.22
C ALA A 48 -9.40 -15.52 -2.57
N ASP A 49 -10.45 -15.46 -3.38
CA ASP A 49 -10.55 -16.15 -4.67
C ASP A 49 -10.02 -15.32 -5.84
N SER A 50 -9.56 -14.09 -5.61
CA SER A 50 -9.01 -13.26 -6.67
C SER A 50 -7.68 -13.81 -7.20
N HIS A 51 -7.38 -13.50 -8.47
CA HIS A 51 -6.12 -13.91 -9.09
C HIS A 51 -4.91 -13.34 -8.35
N HIS A 52 -4.93 -12.06 -8.00
CA HIS A 52 -3.83 -11.45 -7.25
C HIS A 52 -3.65 -12.06 -5.86
N SER A 53 -4.71 -12.50 -5.19
CA SER A 53 -4.59 -13.20 -3.90
C SER A 53 -3.83 -14.51 -4.06
N ALA A 54 -4.11 -15.29 -5.10
CA ALA A 54 -3.38 -16.50 -5.41
C ALA A 54 -1.89 -16.23 -5.68
N LEU A 55 -1.58 -15.17 -6.43
CA LEU A 55 -0.20 -14.80 -6.74
C LEU A 55 0.58 -14.35 -5.49
N MET A 56 -0.03 -13.53 -4.63
CA MET A 56 0.60 -13.01 -3.41
C MET A 56 0.85 -14.09 -2.35
N LYS A 57 0.05 -15.15 -2.34
CA LYS A 57 0.30 -16.32 -1.47
C LYS A 57 1.58 -17.06 -1.85
N LYS A 58 1.90 -17.10 -3.13
CA LYS A 58 3.11 -17.79 -3.66
C LYS A 58 4.34 -16.90 -3.62
N ASN A 59 4.19 -15.61 -3.94
CA ASN A 59 5.27 -14.64 -3.92
C ASN A 59 4.82 -13.40 -3.13
N PRO A 60 5.31 -13.23 -1.90
CA PRO A 60 4.88 -12.13 -1.03
C PRO A 60 5.48 -10.77 -1.38
N PHE A 61 6.45 -10.69 -2.27
CA PHE A 61 7.07 -9.43 -2.66
C PHE A 61 6.15 -8.67 -3.62
N ILE A 62 5.87 -7.42 -3.27
CA ILE A 62 5.01 -6.55 -4.05
C ILE A 62 5.62 -5.16 -4.20
N ALA A 63 5.14 -4.44 -5.18
CA ALA A 63 5.41 -3.02 -5.33
C ALA A 63 4.09 -2.30 -5.60
N GLY A 64 4.09 -0.98 -5.46
CA GLY A 64 2.86 -0.23 -5.72
C GLY A 64 3.08 1.26 -5.82
N THR A 65 1.97 1.95 -6.09
CA THR A 65 1.94 3.40 -6.19
C THR A 65 0.72 3.96 -5.48
N ILE A 66 0.86 5.17 -4.96
CA ILE A 66 -0.23 5.95 -4.40
C ILE A 66 -0.19 7.34 -5.04
N LEU A 67 -1.28 7.71 -5.70
CA LEU A 67 -1.48 9.03 -6.27
C LEU A 67 -2.42 9.86 -5.38
N PRO A 68 -2.41 11.19 -5.52
CA PRO A 68 -3.41 12.03 -4.86
C PRO A 68 -4.82 11.63 -5.32
N ASP A 69 -5.79 11.67 -4.40
CA ASP A 69 -7.20 11.43 -4.75
C ASP A 69 -7.70 12.46 -5.78
N LYS A 70 -7.16 13.67 -5.75
CA LYS A 70 -7.37 14.69 -6.77
C LYS A 70 -6.07 14.93 -7.53
N LEU A 71 -6.04 14.51 -8.78
CA LEU A 71 -4.88 14.67 -9.64
C LEU A 71 -4.70 16.12 -10.09
N ASN A 72 -3.44 16.56 -10.11
CA ASN A 72 -3.01 17.82 -10.70
C ASN A 72 -1.85 17.54 -11.63
N THR A 73 -2.01 17.80 -12.93
CA THR A 73 -1.01 17.50 -13.95
C THR A 73 0.19 18.48 -13.95
N VAL A 74 0.02 19.62 -13.31
CA VAL A 74 1.07 20.64 -13.19
C VAL A 74 1.92 20.40 -11.94
N LEU A 75 1.29 20.07 -10.81
CA LEU A 75 1.95 19.81 -9.53
C LEU A 75 1.95 18.32 -9.27
N VAL A 76 2.99 17.64 -9.75
CA VAL A 76 3.12 16.18 -9.63
C VAL A 76 3.46 15.77 -8.21
N LYS A 77 2.68 14.86 -7.66
CA LYS A 77 2.88 14.31 -6.33
C LYS A 77 2.48 12.82 -6.34
N GLY A 78 3.27 11.99 -5.69
CA GLY A 78 2.95 10.58 -5.60
C GLY A 78 4.01 9.78 -4.88
N VAL A 79 3.65 8.55 -4.51
CA VAL A 79 4.50 7.60 -3.81
C VAL A 79 4.64 6.34 -4.65
N GLN A 80 5.88 5.84 -4.72
CA GLN A 80 6.21 4.48 -5.11
C GLN A 80 6.65 3.72 -3.87
N PHE A 81 6.18 2.50 -3.69
CA PHE A 81 6.59 1.68 -2.54
C PHE A 81 6.92 0.25 -2.94
N GLU A 82 7.77 -0.37 -2.16
CA GLU A 82 8.05 -1.80 -2.19
C GLU A 82 7.68 -2.39 -0.83
N GLY A 83 7.14 -3.59 -0.83
CA GLY A 83 6.71 -4.21 0.41
C GLY A 83 6.64 -5.73 0.34
N THR A 84 6.35 -6.31 1.48
CA THR A 84 6.20 -7.75 1.65
C THR A 84 4.84 -8.03 2.29
N ILE A 85 4.06 -8.91 1.68
CA ILE A 85 2.83 -9.43 2.28
C ILE A 85 3.20 -10.28 3.49
N LEU A 86 2.65 -9.96 4.65
CA LEU A 86 2.85 -10.74 5.86
C LEU A 86 1.91 -11.94 5.88
N ASN A 87 2.43 -13.07 6.34
CA ASN A 87 1.63 -14.29 6.55
C ASN A 87 0.49 -14.00 7.54
N ALA A 88 -0.69 -14.59 7.34
CA ALA A 88 -1.87 -14.39 8.17
C ALA A 88 -1.65 -14.72 9.66
N HIS A 89 -0.66 -15.57 9.97
CA HIS A 89 -0.29 -15.91 11.36
C HIS A 89 0.74 -14.96 11.98
N HIS A 90 1.27 -14.00 11.22
CA HIS A 90 2.21 -13.02 11.75
C HIS A 90 1.54 -12.12 12.79
N PRO A 91 2.18 -11.85 13.96
CA PRO A 91 1.56 -11.05 15.03
C PRO A 91 1.07 -9.67 14.58
N LEU A 92 1.76 -9.02 13.67
CA LEU A 92 1.39 -7.69 13.16
C LEU A 92 0.12 -7.68 12.31
N THR A 93 -0.39 -8.83 11.90
CA THR A 93 -1.63 -8.91 11.10
C THR A 93 -2.91 -8.86 11.95
N LYS A 94 -2.80 -9.01 13.28
CA LYS A 94 -3.96 -9.05 14.18
C LYS A 94 -4.83 -7.78 14.13
N GLN A 95 -4.21 -6.64 13.88
CA GLN A 95 -4.89 -5.34 13.84
C GLN A 95 -5.46 -4.98 12.45
N ALA A 96 -5.15 -5.77 11.44
CA ALA A 96 -5.40 -5.41 10.04
C ALA A 96 -6.88 -5.09 9.76
N SER A 97 -7.77 -6.02 10.12
CA SER A 97 -9.20 -5.85 9.87
C SER A 97 -9.79 -4.65 10.62
N GLY A 98 -9.48 -4.51 11.90
CA GLY A 98 -9.98 -3.39 12.71
C GLY A 98 -9.47 -2.05 12.18
N TYR A 99 -8.21 -1.96 11.86
CA TYR A 99 -7.59 -0.74 11.37
C TYR A 99 -8.14 -0.33 9.98
N TYR A 100 -8.27 -1.30 9.07
CA TYR A 100 -8.83 -1.08 7.74
C TYR A 100 -10.29 -0.63 7.80
N HIS A 101 -11.13 -1.32 8.55
CA HIS A 101 -12.56 -1.02 8.63
C HIS A 101 -12.87 0.26 9.40
N LYS A 102 -11.97 0.72 10.27
CA LYS A 102 -12.11 2.03 10.91
C LYS A 102 -12.05 3.17 9.89
N LYS A 103 -11.21 3.04 8.86
CA LYS A 103 -11.13 4.02 7.76
C LYS A 103 -12.22 3.80 6.71
N HIS A 104 -12.58 2.54 6.42
CA HIS A 104 -13.51 2.13 5.36
C HIS A 104 -14.69 1.37 5.95
N LEU A 105 -15.58 2.08 6.66
CA LEU A 105 -16.70 1.47 7.39
C LEU A 105 -17.66 0.68 6.49
N LEU A 106 -17.96 1.18 5.29
CA LEU A 106 -18.87 0.50 4.36
C LEU A 106 -18.31 -0.84 3.86
N ALA A 107 -17.01 -1.03 3.93
CA ALA A 107 -16.37 -2.29 3.55
C ALA A 107 -16.73 -3.46 4.47
N LEU A 108 -17.26 -3.19 5.67
CA LEU A 108 -17.78 -4.25 6.56
C LEU A 108 -18.89 -5.07 5.90
N ALA A 109 -19.68 -4.48 5.00
CA ALA A 109 -20.75 -5.15 4.27
C ALA A 109 -20.24 -6.00 3.09
N ILE A 110 -18.96 -5.91 2.75
CA ILE A 110 -18.36 -6.61 1.60
C ILE A 110 -17.50 -7.76 2.14
N PRO A 111 -17.72 -9.01 1.68
CA PRO A 111 -16.89 -10.14 2.09
C PRO A 111 -15.48 -10.00 1.51
N GLY A 112 -14.50 -10.54 2.23
CA GLY A 112 -13.10 -10.54 1.80
C GLY A 112 -12.17 -10.65 2.99
N GLU A 113 -10.89 -10.85 2.69
CA GLU A 113 -9.80 -10.90 3.66
C GLU A 113 -9.03 -9.59 3.69
N THR A 114 -8.60 -9.19 4.88
CA THR A 114 -7.70 -8.04 5.04
C THR A 114 -6.26 -8.52 4.98
N TRP A 115 -5.50 -7.91 4.09
CA TRP A 115 -4.09 -8.20 3.83
C TRP A 115 -3.21 -7.16 4.50
N THR A 116 -2.05 -7.59 5.00
CA THR A 116 -1.06 -6.71 5.62
C THR A 116 0.20 -6.66 4.76
N VAL A 117 0.57 -5.46 4.36
CA VAL A 117 1.83 -5.19 3.63
C VAL A 117 2.80 -4.52 4.60
N GLN A 118 3.94 -5.14 4.82
CA GLN A 118 5.06 -4.47 5.48
C GLN A 118 5.79 -3.63 4.43
N ILE A 119 5.74 -2.31 4.57
CA ILE A 119 6.44 -1.41 3.66
C ILE A 119 7.94 -1.48 3.94
N ASN A 120 8.73 -1.77 2.92
CA ASN A 120 10.18 -1.89 3.02
C ASN A 120 10.89 -0.65 2.48
N ARG A 121 10.35 -0.04 1.44
CA ARG A 121 10.95 1.13 0.79
C ARG A 121 9.88 2.06 0.24
N ILE A 122 10.14 3.35 0.34
CA ILE A 122 9.30 4.40 -0.25
C ILE A 122 10.17 5.41 -0.98
N LYS A 123 9.66 5.84 -2.13
CA LYS A 123 10.14 6.99 -2.86
C LYS A 123 8.95 7.89 -3.15
N MET A 124 9.00 9.10 -2.64
CA MET A 124 7.99 10.13 -2.89
C MET A 124 8.53 11.19 -3.82
N THR A 125 7.77 11.52 -4.85
CA THR A 125 8.02 12.68 -5.71
C THR A 125 7.04 13.78 -5.30
N ASP A 126 7.54 14.98 -5.07
CA ASP A 126 6.72 16.13 -4.71
C ASP A 126 7.25 17.39 -5.38
N SER A 127 6.63 17.78 -6.49
CA SER A 127 7.01 18.97 -7.24
C SER A 127 6.52 20.28 -6.59
N THR A 128 5.66 20.21 -5.56
CA THR A 128 5.23 21.38 -4.80
C THR A 128 6.31 21.95 -3.90
N LYS A 129 7.35 21.15 -3.61
CA LYS A 129 8.50 21.51 -2.75
C LYS A 129 9.72 21.94 -3.54
N GLY A 130 9.58 22.23 -4.84
CA GLY A 130 10.66 22.54 -5.76
C GLY A 130 10.77 21.51 -6.88
N PHE A 131 11.63 21.77 -7.88
CA PHE A 131 11.72 20.90 -9.06
C PHE A 131 11.97 19.44 -8.69
N TRP A 132 10.93 18.58 -8.86
CA TRP A 132 11.02 17.12 -8.78
C TRP A 132 11.72 16.60 -7.51
N LYS A 133 11.49 17.25 -6.37
CA LYS A 133 12.08 16.81 -5.11
C LYS A 133 11.65 15.39 -4.79
N LYS A 134 12.64 14.52 -4.58
CA LYS A 134 12.43 13.13 -4.19
C LYS A 134 12.80 12.95 -2.73
N ILE A 135 11.90 12.30 -1.99
CA ILE A 135 12.11 11.93 -0.59
C ILE A 135 12.04 10.42 -0.52
N THR A 136 13.06 9.79 0.05
CA THR A 136 13.15 8.34 0.18
C THR A 136 13.12 7.89 1.63
N TRP A 137 12.69 6.66 1.84
CA TRP A 137 12.76 5.98 3.13
C TRP A 137 12.97 4.49 2.89
N ASN A 138 13.84 3.88 3.68
CA ASN A 138 14.07 2.44 3.70
C ASN A 138 13.93 1.93 5.13
N ARG A 139 13.36 0.75 5.29
CA ARG A 139 13.10 0.16 6.61
C ARG A 139 14.41 -0.18 7.36
N ASP A 140 15.42 -0.63 6.65
CA ASP A 140 16.69 -1.11 7.22
C ASP A 140 17.73 0.01 7.45
N GLU A 141 17.34 1.25 7.27
CA GLU A 141 18.20 2.42 7.52
C GLU A 141 17.91 3.10 8.86
#